data_a4ff6d6f160ef49512f55fea1b44ccec
#
_entry.id   a4ff6d6f160ef49512f55fea1b44ccec
#
_cell.length_a   1.000
_cell.length_b   1.000
_cell.length_c   1.000
_cell.angle_alpha   90.00
_cell.angle_beta   90.00
_cell.angle_gamma   90.00
#
_symmetry.space_group_name_H-M   'P 1'
#
loop_
_entity.id
_entity.type
_entity.pdbx_description
1 polymer ?
#
loop_
_entity_poly.entity_id
_entity_poly.type
_entity_poly.pdbx_seq_one_letter_code
_entity_poly.pdbx_strand_id
1 'polypeptide(L)'
;MERITEAFVWPVRDPEWVVKILIIGLINLIPIVGAINGIGWMLASMDRLRAGEEKLAPANLDHLGRGARVFVVELIYAIVVVAIGMVAYLPALAITVQQNNGHANAGLIFLAFLLTLAAFGLIALGSLAYTFMLPAVILATDARGIAAGLHVADIVKRCRANPMNTLIAGLMLIAASFVSSLGVIACGIGAVFTAAFALAMQAWIIRSFEIGSTTPKAG
;
A
#
# COMPACT_ATOMS: atom_id res chain seq x y z
N MET A 1 -5.48 17.67 -7.87
CA MET A 1 -6.17 17.02 -6.74
C MET A 1 -6.86 18.11 -5.93
N GLU A 2 -8.05 18.48 -6.31
CA GLU A 2 -8.72 19.64 -5.71
C GLU A 2 -9.44 19.33 -4.40
N ARG A 3 -9.59 18.06 -4.02
CA ARG A 3 -10.37 17.70 -2.83
C ARG A 3 -9.78 16.51 -2.09
N ILE A 4 -8.72 16.74 -1.33
CA ILE A 4 -8.10 15.71 -0.48
C ILE A 4 -9.12 15.06 0.48
N THR A 5 -10.06 15.85 1.00
CA THR A 5 -11.12 15.40 1.90
C THR A 5 -12.11 14.42 1.25
N GLU A 6 -12.24 14.44 -0.06
CA GLU A 6 -13.16 13.56 -0.78
C GLU A 6 -12.81 12.07 -0.59
N ALA A 7 -11.53 11.73 -0.44
CA ALA A 7 -11.12 10.35 -0.18
C ALA A 7 -11.76 9.77 1.10
N PHE A 8 -12.02 10.61 2.08
CA PHE A 8 -12.63 10.22 3.36
C PHE A 8 -14.15 10.19 3.30
N VAL A 9 -14.75 10.99 2.42
CA VAL A 9 -16.19 11.22 2.37
C VAL A 9 -16.88 10.37 1.31
N TRP A 10 -16.23 10.12 0.17
CA TRP A 10 -16.87 9.42 -0.94
C TRP A 10 -17.41 8.01 -0.57
N PRO A 11 -16.73 7.18 0.27
CA PRO A 11 -17.27 5.86 0.57
C PRO A 11 -18.65 5.92 1.26
N VAL A 12 -18.89 6.96 2.08
CA VAL A 12 -20.15 7.13 2.82
C VAL A 12 -21.29 7.70 1.98
N ARG A 13 -21.03 8.08 0.72
CA ARG A 13 -22.08 8.51 -0.22
C ARG A 13 -22.89 7.35 -0.78
N ASP A 14 -22.35 6.14 -0.73
CA ASP A 14 -23.08 4.93 -1.10
C ASP A 14 -24.11 4.61 -0.01
N PRO A 15 -25.42 4.51 -0.30
CA PRO A 15 -26.43 4.17 0.70
C PRO A 15 -26.17 2.84 1.43
N GLU A 16 -25.46 1.91 0.80
CA GLU A 16 -25.14 0.58 1.34
C GLU A 16 -23.71 0.46 1.88
N TRP A 17 -23.02 1.58 2.04
CA TRP A 17 -21.59 1.58 2.39
C TRP A 17 -21.24 0.76 3.63
N VAL A 18 -22.09 0.84 4.69
CA VAL A 18 -21.84 0.12 5.95
C VAL A 18 -21.82 -1.39 5.71
N VAL A 19 -22.83 -1.90 4.98
CA VAL A 19 -22.96 -3.33 4.69
C VAL A 19 -21.82 -3.80 3.81
N LYS A 20 -21.48 -3.05 2.76
CA LYS A 20 -20.37 -3.39 1.85
C LYS A 20 -19.03 -3.42 2.55
N ILE A 21 -18.73 -2.41 3.38
CA ILE A 21 -17.51 -2.33 4.17
C ILE A 21 -17.43 -3.49 5.16
N LEU A 22 -18.53 -3.83 5.85
CA LEU A 22 -18.55 -4.96 6.79
C LEU A 22 -18.31 -6.29 6.08
N ILE A 23 -18.96 -6.54 4.94
CA ILE A 23 -18.77 -7.79 4.19
C ILE A 23 -17.31 -7.92 3.72
N ILE A 24 -16.73 -6.87 3.11
CA ILE A 24 -15.34 -6.89 2.66
C ILE A 24 -14.39 -7.01 3.87
N GLY A 25 -14.69 -6.34 4.97
CA GLY A 25 -13.92 -6.46 6.20
C GLY A 25 -13.92 -7.88 6.75
N LEU A 26 -15.07 -8.57 6.76
CA LEU A 26 -15.16 -9.97 7.16
C LEU A 26 -14.41 -10.90 6.20
N ILE A 27 -14.48 -10.65 4.90
CA ILE A 27 -13.68 -11.38 3.90
C ILE A 27 -12.19 -11.19 4.16
N ASN A 28 -11.76 -9.99 4.55
CA ASN A 28 -10.35 -9.68 4.85
C ASN A 28 -9.81 -10.46 6.07
N LEU A 29 -10.65 -11.05 6.91
CA LEU A 29 -10.21 -11.97 7.97
C LEU A 29 -9.66 -13.29 7.43
N ILE A 30 -9.95 -13.65 6.18
CA ILE A 30 -9.39 -14.84 5.53
C ILE A 30 -7.99 -14.48 5.06
N PRO A 31 -6.91 -15.02 5.66
CA PRO A 31 -5.55 -14.66 5.28
C PRO A 31 -5.32 -14.89 3.78
N ILE A 32 -4.58 -13.99 3.14
CA ILE A 32 -4.21 -14.02 1.72
C ILE A 32 -5.43 -13.84 0.80
N VAL A 33 -6.45 -14.71 0.88
CA VAL A 33 -7.66 -14.65 0.04
C VAL A 33 -8.40 -13.33 0.25
N GLY A 34 -8.57 -12.91 1.50
CA GLY A 34 -9.19 -11.63 1.83
C GLY A 34 -8.41 -10.44 1.29
N ALA A 35 -7.10 -10.43 1.47
CA ALA A 35 -6.24 -9.37 0.94
C ALA A 35 -6.34 -9.27 -0.60
N ILE A 36 -6.27 -10.41 -1.30
CA ILE A 36 -6.43 -10.49 -2.75
C ILE A 36 -7.80 -9.95 -3.17
N ASN A 37 -8.87 -10.41 -2.52
CA ASN A 37 -10.23 -9.97 -2.83
C ASN A 37 -10.43 -8.47 -2.52
N GLY A 38 -9.89 -7.99 -1.40
CA GLY A 38 -9.94 -6.58 -1.01
C GLY A 38 -9.29 -5.66 -2.02
N ILE A 39 -8.10 -6.01 -2.54
CA ILE A 39 -7.43 -5.28 -3.62
C ILE A 39 -8.30 -5.29 -4.89
N GLY A 40 -8.85 -6.44 -5.26
CA GLY A 40 -9.73 -6.54 -6.42
C GLY A 40 -11.01 -5.73 -6.28
N TRP A 41 -11.61 -5.71 -5.10
CA TRP A 41 -12.77 -4.88 -4.77
C TRP A 41 -12.45 -3.38 -4.81
N MET A 42 -11.27 -2.98 -4.33
CA MET A 42 -10.77 -1.62 -4.46
C MET A 42 -10.69 -1.19 -5.93
N LEU A 43 -10.15 -2.06 -6.80
CA LEU A 43 -10.07 -1.79 -8.25
C LEU A 43 -11.46 -1.71 -8.89
N ALA A 44 -12.40 -2.58 -8.51
CA ALA A 44 -13.77 -2.53 -8.99
C ALA A 44 -14.50 -1.26 -8.52
N SER A 45 -14.22 -0.79 -7.30
CA SER A 45 -14.73 0.49 -6.79
C SER A 45 -14.13 1.68 -7.54
N MET A 46 -12.85 1.60 -7.93
CA MET A 46 -12.22 2.59 -8.79
C MET A 46 -12.88 2.66 -10.18
N ASP A 47 -13.31 1.52 -10.75
CA ASP A 47 -14.03 1.52 -12.03
C ASP A 47 -15.39 2.22 -11.94
N ARG A 48 -16.09 2.09 -10.81
CA ARG A 48 -17.30 2.86 -10.53
C ARG A 48 -17.03 4.37 -10.55
N LEU A 49 -15.95 4.79 -9.90
CA LEU A 49 -15.50 6.19 -9.95
C LEU A 49 -15.12 6.64 -11.37
N ARG A 50 -14.54 5.74 -12.20
CA ARG A 50 -14.27 6.02 -13.62
C ARG A 50 -15.55 6.22 -14.43
N ALA A 51 -16.58 5.47 -14.10
CA ALA A 51 -17.91 5.60 -14.70
C ALA A 51 -18.71 6.82 -14.20
N GLY A 52 -18.19 7.59 -13.25
CA GLY A 52 -18.88 8.71 -12.62
C GLY A 52 -19.91 8.30 -11.56
N GLU A 53 -19.87 7.04 -11.11
CA GLU A 53 -20.74 6.53 -10.06
C GLU A 53 -20.11 6.74 -8.68
N GLU A 54 -20.79 7.42 -7.78
CA GLU A 54 -20.37 7.59 -6.38
C GLU A 54 -20.83 6.41 -5.51
N LYS A 55 -20.60 5.18 -5.97
CA LYS A 55 -21.00 3.94 -5.29
C LYS A 55 -19.83 2.97 -5.21
N LEU A 56 -19.72 2.27 -4.09
CA LEU A 56 -18.80 1.16 -3.91
C LEU A 56 -19.18 -0.03 -4.81
N ALA A 57 -18.20 -0.82 -5.21
CA ALA A 57 -18.45 -2.07 -5.92
C ALA A 57 -19.26 -3.05 -5.04
N PRO A 58 -19.97 -4.03 -5.63
CA PRO A 58 -20.63 -5.09 -4.87
C PRO A 58 -19.62 -5.81 -3.98
N ALA A 59 -20.01 -6.09 -2.73
CA ALA A 59 -19.18 -6.78 -1.76
C ALA A 59 -19.39 -8.29 -1.88
N ASN A 60 -18.52 -8.93 -2.66
CA ASN A 60 -18.53 -10.38 -2.90
C ASN A 60 -17.09 -10.90 -3.10
N LEU A 61 -16.93 -12.18 -3.43
CA LEU A 61 -15.66 -12.84 -3.71
C LEU A 61 -15.26 -12.85 -5.20
N ASP A 62 -15.98 -12.15 -6.07
CA ASP A 62 -15.75 -12.20 -7.52
C ASP A 62 -14.51 -11.40 -7.96
N HIS A 63 -13.87 -10.71 -7.04
CA HIS A 63 -12.75 -9.80 -7.34
C HIS A 63 -11.37 -10.44 -7.27
N LEU A 64 -11.27 -11.74 -6.94
CA LEU A 64 -10.02 -12.47 -6.71
C LEU A 64 -9.06 -12.42 -7.91
N GLY A 65 -9.56 -12.67 -9.12
CA GLY A 65 -8.70 -12.78 -10.31
C GLY A 65 -7.96 -11.48 -10.66
N ARG A 66 -8.62 -10.34 -10.47
CA ARG A 66 -8.02 -9.02 -10.72
C ARG A 66 -7.11 -8.61 -9.57
N GLY A 67 -7.54 -8.84 -8.33
CA GLY A 67 -6.75 -8.56 -7.14
C GLY A 67 -5.46 -9.37 -7.07
N ALA A 68 -5.47 -10.63 -7.50
CA ALA A 68 -4.30 -11.50 -7.50
C ALA A 68 -3.12 -10.93 -8.30
N ARG A 69 -3.36 -10.27 -9.43
CA ARG A 69 -2.29 -9.67 -10.25
C ARG A 69 -1.57 -8.56 -9.50
N VAL A 70 -2.32 -7.69 -8.85
CA VAL A 70 -1.77 -6.57 -8.07
C VAL A 70 -1.11 -7.11 -6.80
N PHE A 71 -1.74 -8.04 -6.10
CA PHE A 71 -1.20 -8.68 -4.91
C PHE A 71 0.17 -9.33 -5.16
N VAL A 72 0.34 -10.04 -6.28
CA VAL A 72 1.63 -10.65 -6.66
C VAL A 72 2.70 -9.58 -6.86
N VAL A 73 2.38 -8.48 -7.52
CA VAL A 73 3.32 -7.37 -7.73
C VAL A 73 3.70 -6.73 -6.39
N GLU A 74 2.72 -6.44 -5.53
CA GLU A 74 2.95 -5.89 -4.18
C GLU A 74 3.81 -6.83 -3.33
N LEU A 75 3.55 -8.14 -3.38
CA LEU A 75 4.33 -9.15 -2.67
C LEU A 75 5.79 -9.17 -3.15
N ILE A 76 6.04 -9.07 -4.46
CA ILE A 76 7.39 -9.02 -5.01
C ILE A 76 8.13 -7.77 -4.50
N TYR A 77 7.51 -6.59 -4.53
CA TYR A 77 8.12 -5.37 -3.99
C TYR A 77 8.40 -5.50 -2.49
N ALA A 78 7.47 -6.04 -1.71
CA ALA A 78 7.67 -6.29 -0.28
C ALA A 78 8.85 -7.22 -0.02
N ILE A 79 8.94 -8.35 -0.75
CA ILE A 79 10.06 -9.30 -0.65
C ILE A 79 11.39 -8.62 -0.98
N VAL A 80 11.45 -7.81 -2.03
CA VAL A 80 12.68 -7.10 -2.43
C VAL A 80 13.14 -6.13 -1.35
N VAL A 81 12.22 -5.32 -0.80
CA VAL A 81 12.53 -4.36 0.28
C VAL A 81 13.03 -5.08 1.53
N VAL A 82 12.35 -6.16 1.93
CA VAL A 82 12.74 -6.96 3.10
C VAL A 82 14.07 -7.66 2.84
N ALA A 83 14.29 -8.23 1.67
CA ALA A 83 15.56 -8.91 1.33
C ALA A 83 16.75 -7.95 1.39
N ILE A 84 16.62 -6.73 0.87
CA ILE A 84 17.67 -5.70 0.96
C ILE A 84 17.98 -5.39 2.42
N GLY A 85 16.95 -5.17 3.25
CA GLY A 85 17.12 -4.91 4.68
C GLY A 85 17.73 -6.08 5.43
N MET A 86 17.34 -7.32 5.11
CA MET A 86 17.91 -8.54 5.71
C MET A 86 19.39 -8.70 5.36
N VAL A 87 19.79 -8.47 4.10
CA VAL A 87 21.19 -8.50 3.69
C VAL A 87 21.99 -7.43 4.44
N ALA A 88 21.45 -6.22 4.60
CA ALA A 88 22.09 -5.15 5.38
C ALA A 88 22.19 -5.48 6.88
N TYR A 89 21.31 -6.32 7.41
CA TYR A 89 21.31 -6.76 8.80
C TYR A 89 22.34 -7.86 9.10
N LEU A 90 22.79 -8.65 8.10
CA LEU A 90 23.71 -9.78 8.31
C LEU A 90 24.98 -9.42 9.10
N PRO A 91 25.69 -8.28 8.85
CA PRO A 91 26.87 -7.92 9.63
C PRO A 91 26.55 -7.67 11.12
N ALA A 92 25.39 -7.04 11.42
CA ALA A 92 24.96 -6.85 12.81
C ALA A 92 24.70 -8.18 13.50
N LEU A 93 24.04 -9.10 12.82
CA LEU A 93 23.76 -10.44 13.31
C LEU A 93 25.06 -11.21 13.59
N ALA A 94 26.04 -11.18 12.66
CA ALA A 94 27.33 -11.84 12.84
C ALA A 94 28.08 -11.33 14.08
N ILE A 95 28.12 -10.01 14.29
CA ILE A 95 28.72 -9.41 15.49
C ILE A 95 27.98 -9.87 16.75
N THR A 96 26.65 -9.85 16.76
CA THR A 96 25.84 -10.22 17.91
C THR A 96 26.06 -11.70 18.30
N VAL A 97 26.11 -12.60 17.33
CA VAL A 97 26.40 -14.03 17.56
C VAL A 97 27.80 -14.22 18.13
N GLN A 98 28.80 -13.51 17.59
CA GLN A 98 30.19 -13.60 18.07
C GLN A 98 30.33 -13.09 19.53
N GLN A 99 29.62 -12.01 19.88
CA GLN A 99 29.63 -11.46 21.26
C GLN A 99 28.98 -12.38 22.28
N ASN A 100 27.97 -13.18 21.89
CA ASN A 100 27.33 -14.15 22.78
C ASN A 100 28.22 -15.35 23.12
N ASN A 101 29.24 -15.63 22.27
CA ASN A 101 30.16 -16.77 22.44
C ASN A 101 31.48 -16.41 23.10
N GLY A 102 31.72 -15.13 23.46
CA GLY A 102 32.99 -14.64 23.99
C GLY A 102 32.84 -13.53 25.02
N HIS A 103 33.95 -12.80 25.29
CA HIS A 103 33.88 -11.62 26.14
C HIS A 103 33.18 -10.47 25.40
N ALA A 104 32.13 -9.93 26.01
CA ALA A 104 31.36 -8.84 25.45
C ALA A 104 32.22 -7.57 25.28
N ASN A 105 32.34 -7.08 24.06
CA ASN A 105 33.01 -5.83 23.74
C ASN A 105 31.96 -4.74 23.49
N ALA A 106 31.91 -3.73 24.35
CA ALA A 106 30.93 -2.64 24.28
C ALA A 106 30.97 -1.90 22.93
N GLY A 107 32.15 -1.73 22.33
CA GLY A 107 32.30 -1.09 21.02
C GLY A 107 31.64 -1.88 19.88
N LEU A 108 31.83 -3.21 19.89
CA LEU A 108 31.20 -4.10 18.90
C LEU A 108 29.69 -4.19 19.10
N ILE A 109 29.21 -4.20 20.32
CA ILE A 109 27.77 -4.17 20.63
C ILE A 109 27.16 -2.87 20.09
N PHE A 110 27.80 -1.74 20.33
CA PHE A 110 27.35 -0.44 19.80
C PHE A 110 27.36 -0.41 18.27
N LEU A 111 28.40 -0.96 17.63
CA LEU A 111 28.46 -1.09 16.18
C LEU A 111 27.31 -1.97 15.63
N ALA A 112 27.04 -3.10 16.25
CA ALA A 112 25.91 -3.97 15.87
C ALA A 112 24.57 -3.25 16.00
N PHE A 113 24.39 -2.44 17.05
CA PHE A 113 23.19 -1.60 17.21
C PHE A 113 23.04 -0.59 16.06
N LEU A 114 24.12 0.13 15.70
CA LEU A 114 24.08 1.08 14.57
C LEU A 114 23.77 0.41 13.23
N LEU A 115 24.36 -0.76 12.97
CA LEU A 115 24.09 -1.53 11.76
C LEU A 115 22.65 -2.04 11.73
N THR A 116 22.11 -2.46 12.87
CA THR A 116 20.69 -2.84 13.01
C THR A 116 19.79 -1.66 12.70
N LEU A 117 20.07 -0.49 13.28
CA LEU A 117 19.30 0.73 13.01
C LEU A 117 19.36 1.14 11.53
N ALA A 118 20.52 1.02 10.89
CA ALA A 118 20.68 1.27 9.47
C ALA A 118 19.88 0.29 8.60
N ALA A 119 19.87 -1.00 8.94
CA ALA A 119 19.09 -2.02 8.23
C ALA A 119 17.57 -1.75 8.32
N PHE A 120 17.06 -1.44 9.51
CA PHE A 120 15.66 -1.04 9.68
C PHE A 120 15.35 0.28 8.98
N GLY A 121 16.27 1.23 8.99
CA GLY A 121 16.17 2.49 8.23
C GLY A 121 16.02 2.24 6.73
N LEU A 122 16.78 1.32 6.16
CA LEU A 122 16.66 0.92 4.75
C LEU A 122 15.29 0.30 4.43
N ILE A 123 14.78 -0.58 5.30
CA ILE A 123 13.44 -1.14 5.14
C ILE A 123 12.38 -0.03 5.19
N ALA A 124 12.48 0.88 6.16
CA ALA A 124 11.54 1.99 6.31
C ALA A 124 11.56 2.92 5.10
N LEU A 125 12.75 3.29 4.61
CA LEU A 125 12.90 4.15 3.43
C LEU A 125 12.41 3.45 2.15
N GLY A 126 12.71 2.16 1.99
CA GLY A 126 12.23 1.35 0.88
C GLY A 126 10.70 1.23 0.87
N SER A 127 10.10 0.97 2.02
CA SER A 127 8.65 0.91 2.19
C SER A 127 7.98 2.26 1.92
N LEU A 128 8.59 3.35 2.40
CA LEU A 128 8.12 4.70 2.13
C LEU A 128 8.17 5.02 0.63
N ALA A 129 9.31 4.77 -0.02
CA ALA A 129 9.48 4.97 -1.46
C ALA A 129 8.44 4.16 -2.25
N TYR A 130 8.22 2.91 -1.86
CA TYR A 130 7.19 2.06 -2.47
C TYR A 130 5.79 2.65 -2.30
N THR A 131 5.44 3.18 -1.13
CA THR A 131 4.13 3.81 -0.88
C THR A 131 3.87 4.97 -1.85
N PHE A 132 4.87 5.79 -2.15
CA PHE A 132 4.74 6.86 -3.16
C PHE A 132 4.62 6.33 -4.60
N MET A 133 5.20 5.16 -4.89
CA MET A 133 5.10 4.53 -6.21
C MET A 133 3.81 3.72 -6.38
N LEU A 134 3.16 3.32 -5.30
CA LEU A 134 2.04 2.37 -5.27
C LEU A 134 0.90 2.73 -6.25
N PRO A 135 0.42 3.98 -6.36
CA PRO A 135 -0.64 4.32 -7.33
C PRO A 135 -0.23 4.03 -8.77
N ALA A 136 1.03 4.34 -9.14
CA ALA A 136 1.56 4.09 -10.47
C ALA A 136 1.73 2.59 -10.75
N VAL A 137 2.18 1.81 -9.74
CA VAL A 137 2.32 0.34 -9.80
C VAL A 137 0.96 -0.31 -10.01
N ILE A 138 -0.04 0.04 -9.20
CA ILE A 138 -1.40 -0.52 -9.30
C ILE A 138 -1.99 -0.23 -10.69
N LEU A 139 -1.94 1.02 -11.15
CA LEU A 139 -2.47 1.40 -12.46
C LEU A 139 -1.75 0.70 -13.62
N ALA A 140 -0.43 0.52 -13.54
CA ALA A 140 0.34 -0.19 -14.57
C ALA A 140 -0.01 -1.68 -14.59
N THR A 141 -0.13 -2.30 -13.41
CA THR A 141 -0.49 -3.71 -13.25
C THR A 141 -1.91 -3.98 -13.72
N ASP A 142 -2.86 -3.14 -13.34
CA ASP A 142 -4.26 -3.28 -13.70
C ASP A 142 -4.46 -3.15 -15.22
N ALA A 143 -3.81 -2.19 -15.86
CA ALA A 143 -3.96 -1.91 -17.29
C ALA A 143 -3.19 -2.90 -18.20
N ARG A 144 -2.00 -3.35 -17.81
CA ARG A 144 -1.07 -4.08 -18.69
C ARG A 144 -0.51 -5.37 -18.10
N GLY A 145 -0.98 -5.75 -16.91
CA GLY A 145 -0.59 -6.98 -16.21
C GLY A 145 0.68 -6.86 -15.36
N ILE A 146 1.09 -8.00 -14.77
CA ILE A 146 2.16 -8.10 -13.76
C ILE A 146 3.48 -7.52 -14.25
N ALA A 147 3.90 -7.85 -15.49
CA ALA A 147 5.17 -7.39 -16.03
C ALA A 147 5.28 -5.86 -16.08
N ALA A 148 4.20 -5.17 -16.39
CA ALA A 148 4.18 -3.69 -16.41
C ALA A 148 4.28 -3.08 -15.01
N GLY A 149 3.69 -3.72 -14.00
CA GLY A 149 3.83 -3.32 -12.59
C GLY A 149 5.23 -3.51 -12.04
N LEU A 150 6.01 -4.45 -12.58
CA LEU A 150 7.39 -4.72 -12.19
C LEU A 150 8.43 -3.90 -12.97
N HIS A 151 8.02 -3.17 -14.00
CA HIS A 151 8.93 -2.35 -14.80
C HIS A 151 9.25 -1.01 -14.09
N VAL A 152 10.15 -1.07 -13.11
CA VAL A 152 10.47 0.03 -12.18
C VAL A 152 10.82 1.33 -12.93
N ALA A 153 11.53 1.25 -14.07
CA ALA A 153 11.91 2.43 -14.84
C ALA A 153 10.69 3.23 -15.33
N ASP A 154 9.66 2.55 -15.85
CA ASP A 154 8.43 3.19 -16.31
C ASP A 154 7.61 3.76 -15.14
N ILE A 155 7.56 3.04 -14.02
CA ILE A 155 6.90 3.50 -12.80
C ILE A 155 7.56 4.79 -12.29
N VAL A 156 8.89 4.79 -12.14
CA VAL A 156 9.64 5.97 -11.69
C VAL A 156 9.48 7.14 -12.67
N LYS A 157 9.53 6.88 -13.99
CA LYS A 157 9.28 7.90 -15.02
C LYS A 157 7.90 8.53 -14.85
N ARG A 158 6.85 7.71 -14.62
CA ARG A 158 5.49 8.18 -14.39
C ARG A 158 5.37 9.03 -13.12
N CYS A 159 6.00 8.60 -12.03
CA CYS A 159 6.01 9.35 -10.78
C CYS A 159 6.73 10.70 -10.92
N ARG A 160 7.86 10.74 -11.66
CA ARG A 160 8.63 11.96 -11.91
C ARG A 160 7.97 12.92 -12.89
N ALA A 161 7.11 12.44 -13.77
CA ALA A 161 6.37 13.29 -14.71
C ALA A 161 5.45 14.30 -14.00
N ASN A 162 4.89 13.91 -12.85
CA ASN A 162 4.11 14.81 -12.00
C ASN A 162 4.42 14.56 -10.50
N PRO A 163 5.53 15.13 -9.98
CA PRO A 163 6.02 14.84 -8.64
C PRO A 163 5.04 15.32 -7.55
N MET A 164 4.35 16.43 -7.76
CA MET A 164 3.37 16.94 -6.79
C MET A 164 2.18 15.99 -6.67
N ASN A 165 1.67 15.44 -7.79
CA ASN A 165 0.59 14.47 -7.79
C ASN A 165 1.01 13.17 -7.07
N THR A 166 2.25 12.72 -7.31
CA THR A 166 2.84 11.55 -6.65
C THR A 166 2.98 11.77 -5.14
N LEU A 167 3.48 12.95 -4.74
CA LEU A 167 3.63 13.31 -3.33
C LEU A 167 2.28 13.32 -2.61
N ILE A 168 1.29 14.00 -3.17
CA ILE A 168 -0.04 14.08 -2.57
C ILE A 168 -0.67 12.67 -2.46
N ALA A 169 -0.62 11.87 -3.52
CA ALA A 169 -1.16 10.51 -3.50
C ALA A 169 -0.48 9.64 -2.43
N GLY A 170 0.86 9.68 -2.32
CA GLY A 170 1.61 8.96 -1.31
C GLY A 170 1.25 9.38 0.12
N LEU A 171 1.16 10.69 0.38
CA LEU A 171 0.73 11.18 1.70
C LEU A 171 -0.71 10.76 2.05
N MET A 172 -1.61 10.76 1.07
CA MET A 172 -2.98 10.29 1.27
C MET A 172 -3.04 8.77 1.52
N LEU A 173 -2.18 7.98 0.88
CA LEU A 173 -2.06 6.53 1.17
C LEU A 173 -1.54 6.29 2.59
N ILE A 174 -0.59 7.09 3.06
CA ILE A 174 -0.14 7.05 4.45
C ILE A 174 -1.31 7.36 5.39
N ALA A 175 -2.09 8.40 5.11
CA ALA A 175 -3.29 8.72 5.90
C ALA A 175 -4.32 7.58 5.89
N ALA A 176 -4.56 6.93 4.74
CA ALA A 176 -5.43 5.77 4.64
C ALA A 176 -4.91 4.58 5.48
N SER A 177 -3.58 4.38 5.52
CA SER A 177 -2.95 3.36 6.37
C SER A 177 -3.12 3.65 7.85
N PHE A 178 -3.05 4.92 8.26
CA PHE A 178 -3.40 5.34 9.63
C PHE A 178 -4.84 5.00 9.99
N VAL A 179 -5.79 5.29 9.10
CA VAL A 179 -7.21 4.93 9.31
C VAL A 179 -7.35 3.41 9.48
N SER A 180 -6.68 2.62 8.65
CA SER A 180 -6.67 1.16 8.80
C SER A 180 -6.13 0.71 10.16
N SER A 181 -5.07 1.35 10.66
CA SER A 181 -4.42 1.01 11.93
C SER A 181 -5.26 1.36 13.15
N LEU A 182 -6.11 2.40 13.08
CA LEU A 182 -6.98 2.80 14.19
C LEU A 182 -7.93 1.69 14.64
N GLY A 183 -8.34 0.83 13.72
CA GLY A 183 -9.21 -0.30 14.04
C GLY A 183 -8.57 -1.36 14.93
N VAL A 184 -7.25 -1.49 14.91
CA VAL A 184 -6.51 -2.42 15.79
C VAL A 184 -6.63 -1.97 17.25
N ILE A 185 -6.64 -0.65 17.50
CA ILE A 185 -6.78 -0.05 18.83
C ILE A 185 -8.18 -0.34 19.42
N ALA A 186 -9.20 -0.45 18.55
CA ALA A 186 -10.58 -0.77 18.94
C ALA A 186 -10.82 -2.29 19.05
N CYS A 187 -9.96 -3.00 19.80
CA CYS A 187 -10.09 -4.43 20.15
C CYS A 187 -10.25 -5.40 18.96
N GLY A 188 -9.64 -5.12 17.82
CA GLY A 188 -9.64 -6.03 16.67
C GLY A 188 -10.92 -5.99 15.81
N ILE A 189 -12.10 -5.79 16.40
CA ILE A 189 -13.37 -5.68 15.65
C ILE A 189 -13.35 -4.44 14.76
N GLY A 190 -12.79 -3.34 15.25
CA GLY A 190 -12.61 -2.12 14.45
C GLY A 190 -11.72 -2.31 13.24
N ALA A 191 -10.74 -3.23 13.29
CA ALA A 191 -9.83 -3.50 12.18
C ALA A 191 -10.57 -4.03 10.93
N VAL A 192 -11.62 -4.84 11.13
CA VAL A 192 -12.48 -5.35 10.06
C VAL A 192 -13.09 -4.20 9.27
N PHE A 193 -13.61 -3.21 9.98
CA PHE A 193 -14.26 -2.05 9.38
C PHE A 193 -13.25 -1.09 8.75
N THR A 194 -12.21 -0.71 9.51
CA THR A 194 -11.25 0.31 9.08
C THR A 194 -10.35 -0.15 7.94
N ALA A 195 -10.00 -1.45 7.87
CA ALA A 195 -9.23 -1.99 6.76
C ALA A 195 -10.00 -1.91 5.43
N ALA A 196 -11.28 -2.32 5.42
CA ALA A 196 -12.12 -2.22 4.23
C ALA A 196 -12.42 -0.76 3.85
N PHE A 197 -12.61 0.11 4.84
CA PHE A 197 -12.80 1.55 4.61
C PHE A 197 -11.54 2.19 3.98
N ALA A 198 -10.35 1.81 4.46
CA ALA A 198 -9.08 2.27 3.88
C ALA A 198 -8.90 1.82 2.42
N LEU A 199 -9.34 0.60 2.06
CA LEU A 199 -9.36 0.14 0.66
C LEU A 199 -10.28 1.00 -0.21
N ALA A 200 -11.45 1.38 0.30
CA ALA A 200 -12.33 2.31 -0.40
C ALA A 200 -11.66 3.68 -0.59
N MET A 201 -11.00 4.23 0.44
CA MET A 201 -10.23 5.47 0.30
C MET A 201 -9.13 5.35 -0.76
N GLN A 202 -8.40 4.22 -0.79
CA GLN A 202 -7.36 3.96 -1.77
C GLN A 202 -7.89 3.98 -3.21
N ALA A 203 -9.10 3.45 -3.46
CA ALA A 203 -9.74 3.51 -4.78
C ALA A 203 -9.86 4.96 -5.28
N TRP A 204 -10.30 5.88 -4.43
CA TRP A 204 -10.41 7.30 -4.76
C TRP A 204 -9.04 7.96 -4.97
N ILE A 205 -8.07 7.65 -4.10
CA ILE A 205 -6.70 8.21 -4.17
C ILE A 205 -6.05 7.81 -5.49
N ILE A 206 -6.13 6.53 -5.87
CA ILE A 206 -5.54 6.01 -7.11
C ILE A 206 -6.25 6.60 -8.33
N ARG A 207 -7.57 6.74 -8.29
CA ARG A 207 -8.34 7.41 -9.34
C ARG A 207 -7.93 8.88 -9.51
N SER A 208 -7.78 9.60 -8.40
CA SER A 208 -7.32 10.99 -8.42
C SER A 208 -5.91 11.13 -8.97
N PHE A 209 -5.01 10.19 -8.62
CA PHE A 209 -3.67 10.14 -9.20
C PHE A 209 -3.72 9.87 -10.72
N GLU A 210 -4.59 8.98 -11.17
CA GLU A 210 -4.80 8.67 -12.60
C GLU A 210 -5.20 9.94 -13.37
N ILE A 211 -6.20 10.67 -12.90
CA ILE A 211 -6.66 11.92 -13.52
C ILE A 211 -5.53 12.96 -13.54
N GLY A 212 -4.85 13.19 -12.43
CA GLY A 212 -3.76 14.15 -12.32
C GLY A 212 -2.54 13.80 -13.16
N SER A 213 -2.37 12.53 -13.55
CA SER A 213 -1.26 12.10 -14.42
C SER A 213 -1.61 12.15 -15.90
N THR A 214 -2.89 12.29 -16.27
CA THR A 214 -3.36 12.40 -17.67
C THR A 214 -3.60 13.83 -18.10
N THR A 215 -3.76 14.76 -17.15
CA THR A 215 -3.97 16.18 -17.47
C THR A 215 -2.63 16.79 -17.93
N PRO A 216 -2.53 17.35 -19.16
CA PRO A 216 -1.33 18.08 -19.60
C PRO A 216 -1.07 19.24 -18.63
N LYS A 217 0.20 19.45 -18.25
CA LYS A 217 0.58 20.68 -17.54
C LYS A 217 0.19 21.85 -18.43
N ALA A 218 -0.76 22.69 -17.97
CA ALA A 218 -0.89 24.03 -18.51
C ALA A 218 0.45 24.74 -18.30
N GLY A 219 1.17 25.00 -19.42
CA GLY A 219 2.45 25.69 -19.45
C GLY A 219 2.34 27.14 -19.03
#